data_6ce4b245334780edfb01752e722a22ac
#
_entry.id   6ce4b245334780edfb01752e722a22ac
#
_cell.length_a   1.000
_cell.length_b   1.000
_cell.length_c   1.000
_cell.angle_alpha   90.00
_cell.angle_beta   90.00
_cell.angle_gamma   90.00
#
_symmetry.space_group_name_H-M   'P 1'
#
loop_
_entity.id
_entity.type
_entity.pdbx_description
1 polymer ?
#
loop_
_entity_poly.entity_id
_entity_poly.type
_entity_poly.pdbx_seq_one_letter_code
_entity_poly.pdbx_strand_id
1 'polypeptide(L)'
;MEDNKLEPAEIVRSEMGTWTHPVYSKYMNEHLENEEYVSREEWEKFKSHFGVDTVVFWMESLVNSDDWEIMMDDCDITKWGPIAPNGFFLIDINFSEDDAYAIFARNK
;
A
#
# COMPACT_ATOMS: atom_id res chain seq x y z
N MET A 1 18.95 18.04 -1.90
CA MET A 1 18.76 17.27 -1.94
C MET A 1 17.76 16.70 -2.12
N GLU A 2 17.19 16.28 -2.56
CA GLU A 2 16.25 15.83 -2.61
C GLU A 2 16.01 14.69 -2.55
N ASP A 3 15.11 14.37 -2.50
CA ASP A 3 14.83 13.29 -2.09
C ASP A 3 13.91 12.63 -2.89
N ASN A 4 14.25 12.20 -4.06
CA ASN A 4 13.48 11.39 -4.93
C ASN A 4 13.71 9.94 -4.64
N LYS A 5 13.83 9.62 -3.38
CA LYS A 5 14.09 8.25 -3.01
C LYS A 5 13.09 7.76 -2.01
N LEU A 6 12.49 6.61 -2.28
CA LEU A 6 11.57 5.97 -1.38
C LEU A 6 12.34 4.92 -0.60
N GLU A 7 12.25 4.96 0.71
CA GLU A 7 13.00 4.04 1.57
C GLU A 7 12.07 3.44 2.61
N PRO A 8 12.41 2.25 3.13
CA PRO A 8 11.57 1.66 4.17
C PRO A 8 11.40 2.61 5.35
N ALA A 9 10.22 2.61 5.93
CA ALA A 9 9.91 3.46 7.07
C ALA A 9 9.35 2.58 8.19
N GLU A 10 9.36 3.10 9.39
CA GLU A 10 8.79 2.38 10.52
C GLU A 10 7.30 2.17 10.29
N ILE A 11 6.84 0.93 10.48
CA ILE A 11 5.45 0.59 10.25
C ILE A 11 4.73 0.51 11.58
N VAL A 12 3.77 1.44 11.78
CA VAL A 12 2.93 1.44 12.98
C VAL A 12 1.49 1.37 12.50
N ARG A 13 0.95 0.16 12.45
CA ARG A 13 -0.39 -0.06 11.92
C ARG A 13 -1.44 0.45 12.90
N SER A 14 -2.53 0.97 12.36
CA SER A 14 -3.64 1.50 13.16
C SER A 14 -4.37 0.37 13.87
N GLU A 15 -5.38 0.74 14.64
CA GLU A 15 -6.24 -0.25 15.30
C GLU A 15 -6.92 -1.18 14.31
N MET A 16 -7.15 -0.69 13.11
CA MET A 16 -7.79 -1.48 12.07
C MET A 16 -6.78 -2.21 11.19
N GLY A 17 -5.49 -1.98 11.42
CA GLY A 17 -4.44 -2.64 10.67
C GLY A 17 -3.96 -1.89 9.44
N THR A 18 -4.37 -0.64 9.25
CA THR A 18 -3.98 0.14 8.08
C THR A 18 -2.72 0.95 8.36
N TRP A 19 -2.01 1.28 7.29
CA TRP A 19 -0.80 2.09 7.40
C TRP A 19 -0.39 2.59 6.02
N THR A 20 0.11 3.81 5.96
CA THR A 20 0.59 4.39 4.72
C THR A 20 1.95 5.02 4.95
N HIS A 21 2.89 4.74 4.06
CA HIS A 21 4.24 5.30 4.11
C HIS A 21 4.15 6.81 4.01
N PRO A 22 4.85 7.55 4.88
CA PRO A 22 4.72 9.02 4.92
C PRO A 22 5.08 9.71 3.59
N VAL A 23 6.14 9.25 2.94
CA VAL A 23 6.57 9.86 1.68
C VAL A 23 5.57 9.55 0.56
N TYR A 24 5.09 8.32 0.52
CA TYR A 24 4.08 7.93 -0.44
C TYR A 24 2.79 8.73 -0.23
N SER A 25 2.37 8.88 1.02
CA SER A 25 1.18 9.63 1.36
C SER A 25 1.31 11.09 0.93
N LYS A 26 2.47 11.69 1.20
CA LYS A 26 2.70 13.08 0.83
C LYS A 26 2.63 13.27 -0.68
N TYR A 27 3.26 12.36 -1.43
CA TYR A 27 3.25 12.45 -2.89
C TYR A 27 1.82 12.36 -3.42
N MET A 28 1.05 11.42 -2.91
CA MET A 28 -0.32 11.24 -3.38
C MET A 28 -1.20 12.42 -3.05
N ASN A 29 -1.02 13.00 -1.85
CA ASN A 29 -1.78 14.18 -1.48
C ASN A 29 -1.46 15.39 -2.35
N GLU A 30 -0.21 15.53 -2.75
CA GLU A 30 0.21 16.68 -3.56
C GLU A 30 -0.21 16.55 -5.01
N HIS A 31 -0.29 15.32 -5.53
CA HIS A 31 -0.51 15.11 -6.95
C HIS A 31 -1.91 14.61 -7.27
N LEU A 32 -2.63 14.08 -6.28
CA LEU A 32 -3.95 13.48 -6.51
C LEU A 32 -5.00 14.01 -5.56
N GLU A 33 -4.84 15.27 -5.15
CA GLU A 33 -5.63 15.82 -4.09
C GLU A 33 -7.15 15.73 -4.33
N ASN A 34 -7.62 15.77 -5.52
CA ASN A 34 -9.04 15.70 -5.81
C ASN A 34 -9.46 14.41 -6.53
N GLU A 35 -8.58 13.42 -6.52
CA GLU A 35 -8.86 12.18 -7.22
C GLU A 35 -9.27 11.10 -6.24
N GLU A 36 -10.22 10.28 -6.62
CA GLU A 36 -10.67 9.20 -5.76
C GLU A 36 -9.84 7.94 -5.94
N TYR A 37 -9.13 7.82 -7.03
CA TYR A 37 -8.30 6.66 -7.27
C TYR A 37 -7.15 7.06 -8.19
N VAL A 38 -6.14 6.23 -8.19
CA VAL A 38 -4.93 6.48 -8.96
C VAL A 38 -5.09 5.82 -10.33
N SER A 39 -5.03 6.61 -11.38
CA SER A 39 -5.09 6.06 -12.73
C SER A 39 -3.77 5.36 -13.05
N ARG A 40 -3.79 4.58 -14.12
CA ARG A 40 -2.59 3.90 -14.58
C ARG A 40 -1.48 4.91 -14.88
N GLU A 41 -1.84 5.99 -15.52
CA GLU A 41 -0.88 7.03 -15.90
C GLU A 41 -0.27 7.69 -14.66
N GLU A 42 -1.09 7.97 -13.65
CA GLU A 42 -0.60 8.56 -12.42
C GLU A 42 0.31 7.58 -11.67
N TRP A 43 -0.02 6.30 -11.73
CA TRP A 43 0.80 5.27 -11.07
C TRP A 43 2.16 5.16 -11.74
N GLU A 44 2.21 5.22 -13.08
CA GLU A 44 3.47 5.19 -13.78
C GLU A 44 4.32 6.42 -13.47
N LYS A 45 3.69 7.56 -13.30
CA LYS A 45 4.40 8.77 -12.90
C LYS A 45 5.01 8.64 -11.52
N PHE A 46 4.26 8.05 -10.60
CA PHE A 46 4.76 7.81 -9.26
C PHE A 46 5.98 6.90 -9.28
N LYS A 47 5.90 5.81 -10.01
CA LYS A 47 7.02 4.87 -10.09
C LYS A 47 8.26 5.51 -10.70
N SER A 48 8.06 6.32 -11.74
CA SER A 48 9.16 7.03 -12.37
C SER A 48 9.77 8.07 -11.45
N HIS A 49 8.93 8.78 -10.72
CA HIS A 49 9.39 9.84 -9.83
C HIS A 49 10.36 9.29 -8.78
N PHE A 50 10.04 8.15 -8.20
CA PHE A 50 10.88 7.56 -7.16
C PHE A 50 11.84 6.49 -7.67
N GLY A 51 11.74 6.11 -8.94
CA GLY A 51 12.58 5.06 -9.51
C GLY A 51 12.35 3.72 -8.85
N VAL A 52 11.09 3.33 -8.69
CA VAL A 52 10.75 2.08 -8.00
C VAL A 52 9.90 1.18 -8.87
N ASP A 53 9.96 -0.11 -8.55
CA ASP A 53 8.98 -1.09 -9.01
C ASP A 53 8.00 -1.31 -7.87
N THR A 54 6.77 -1.68 -8.19
CA THR A 54 5.76 -1.94 -7.16
C THR A 54 5.06 -3.26 -7.44
N VAL A 55 4.50 -3.84 -6.39
CA VAL A 55 3.63 -5.01 -6.50
C VAL A 55 2.50 -4.82 -5.52
N VAL A 56 1.30 -5.25 -5.91
CA VAL A 56 0.09 -5.12 -5.10
C VAL A 56 -0.41 -6.51 -4.76
N PHE A 57 -0.66 -6.75 -3.48
CA PHE A 57 -1.25 -8.01 -3.01
C PHE A 57 -2.66 -7.73 -2.52
N TRP A 58 -3.60 -8.54 -2.97
CA TRP A 58 -5.00 -8.42 -2.54
C TRP A 58 -5.28 -9.46 -1.49
N MET A 59 -5.89 -9.03 -0.39
CA MET A 59 -6.12 -9.91 0.76
C MET A 59 -6.99 -11.12 0.38
N GLU A 60 -8.00 -10.89 -0.43
CA GLU A 60 -8.91 -11.96 -0.85
C GLU A 60 -8.15 -13.11 -1.52
N SER A 61 -7.08 -12.80 -2.22
CA SER A 61 -6.30 -13.82 -2.94
C SER A 61 -5.33 -14.57 -2.05
N LEU A 62 -5.07 -14.07 -0.85
CA LEU A 62 -4.00 -14.61 0.00
C LEU A 62 -4.50 -15.31 1.27
N VAL A 63 -5.70 -14.98 1.73
CA VAL A 63 -6.24 -15.59 2.94
C VAL A 63 -7.45 -16.44 2.55
N ASN A 64 -7.85 -17.34 3.44
CA ASN A 64 -9.01 -18.15 3.11
C ASN A 64 -10.27 -17.30 3.22
N SER A 65 -11.34 -17.73 2.57
CA SER A 65 -12.55 -16.92 2.45
C SER A 65 -13.23 -16.66 3.79
N ASP A 66 -13.14 -17.59 4.72
CA ASP A 66 -13.76 -17.39 6.04
C ASP A 66 -13.05 -16.27 6.80
N ASP A 67 -11.72 -16.29 6.81
CA ASP A 67 -10.95 -15.25 7.47
C ASP A 67 -11.13 -13.89 6.79
N TRP A 68 -11.18 -13.91 5.47
CA TRP A 68 -11.38 -12.70 4.68
C TRP A 68 -12.72 -12.05 5.05
N GLU A 69 -13.78 -12.86 5.12
CA GLU A 69 -15.11 -12.38 5.46
C GLU A 69 -15.13 -11.73 6.83
N ILE A 70 -14.52 -12.39 7.81
CA ILE A 70 -14.48 -11.87 9.17
C ILE A 70 -13.74 -10.56 9.23
N MET A 71 -12.59 -10.48 8.58
CA MET A 71 -11.79 -9.26 8.60
C MET A 71 -12.51 -8.11 7.90
N MET A 72 -13.18 -8.39 6.79
CA MET A 72 -13.89 -7.33 6.08
C MET A 72 -15.12 -6.87 6.87
N ASP A 73 -15.85 -7.80 7.48
CA ASP A 73 -17.02 -7.45 8.29
C ASP A 73 -16.64 -6.62 9.51
N ASP A 74 -15.52 -6.94 10.13
CA ASP A 74 -15.06 -6.24 11.31
C ASP A 74 -14.30 -4.97 11.00
N CYS A 75 -13.99 -4.74 9.73
CA CYS A 75 -13.12 -3.64 9.30
C CYS A 75 -11.80 -3.67 10.06
N ASP A 76 -11.22 -4.86 10.17
CA ASP A 76 -10.03 -5.06 10.99
C ASP A 76 -9.12 -6.06 10.29
N ILE A 77 -8.03 -5.59 9.72
CA ILE A 77 -7.06 -6.44 9.03
C ILE A 77 -5.76 -6.57 9.81
N THR A 78 -5.81 -6.34 11.13
CA THR A 78 -4.60 -6.45 11.96
C THR A 78 -3.99 -7.85 11.91
N LYS A 79 -4.81 -8.86 11.66
CA LYS A 79 -4.32 -10.24 11.61
C LYS A 79 -3.72 -10.61 10.25
N TRP A 80 -3.89 -9.76 9.25
CA TRP A 80 -3.30 -10.02 7.94
C TRP A 80 -1.88 -9.50 7.94
N GLY A 81 -0.91 -10.38 7.74
CA GLY A 81 0.48 -9.99 7.71
C GLY A 81 1.10 -10.35 6.37
N PRO A 82 0.80 -9.58 5.32
CA PRO A 82 1.39 -9.91 4.01
C PRO A 82 2.90 -9.76 4.08
N ILE A 83 3.59 -10.67 3.41
CA ILE A 83 5.05 -10.73 3.46
C ILE A 83 5.61 -10.11 2.19
N ALA A 84 6.50 -9.15 2.36
CA ALA A 84 7.12 -8.47 1.23
C ALA A 84 7.98 -9.43 0.43
N PRO A 85 7.90 -9.40 -0.90
CA PRO A 85 8.85 -10.15 -1.71
C PRO A 85 10.26 -9.67 -1.46
N ASN A 86 11.23 -10.50 -1.79
CA ASN A 86 12.63 -10.19 -1.54
C ASN A 86 13.01 -8.85 -2.18
N GLY A 87 13.57 -7.95 -1.38
CA GLY A 87 14.00 -6.64 -1.85
C GLY A 87 12.92 -5.57 -1.84
N PHE A 88 11.67 -5.94 -1.51
CA PHE A 88 10.57 -4.99 -1.46
C PHE A 88 10.28 -4.58 -0.02
N PHE A 89 9.65 -3.42 0.15
CA PHE A 89 9.21 -2.97 1.47
C PHE A 89 7.79 -2.40 1.34
N LEU A 90 7.05 -2.45 2.43
CA LEU A 90 5.64 -2.02 2.44
C LEU A 90 5.55 -0.50 2.30
N ILE A 91 4.63 -0.03 1.46
CA ILE A 91 4.36 1.41 1.36
C ILE A 91 2.90 1.73 1.63
N ASP A 92 2.00 0.76 1.58
CA ASP A 92 0.59 1.03 1.84
C ASP A 92 -0.12 -0.27 2.16
N ILE A 93 -0.95 -0.27 3.21
CA ILE A 93 -1.83 -1.39 3.51
C ILE A 93 -3.13 -0.78 3.99
N ASN A 94 -4.20 -0.99 3.24
CA ASN A 94 -5.46 -0.31 3.48
C ASN A 94 -6.63 -1.11 2.92
N PHE A 95 -7.82 -0.61 3.18
CA PHE A 95 -9.05 -1.17 2.61
C PHE A 95 -9.32 -0.52 1.27
N SER A 96 -9.85 -1.29 0.35
CA SER A 96 -10.48 -0.76 -0.85
C SER A 96 -11.97 -0.94 -0.68
N GLU A 97 -12.73 -0.69 -1.75
CA GLU A 97 -14.16 -0.78 -1.67
C GLU A 97 -14.66 -2.18 -1.31
N ASP A 98 -14.07 -3.19 -1.92
CA ASP A 98 -14.52 -4.58 -1.74
C ASP A 98 -13.45 -5.53 -1.20
N ASP A 99 -12.33 -5.02 -0.78
CA ASP A 99 -11.22 -5.90 -0.40
C ASP A 99 -10.23 -5.08 0.45
N ALA A 100 -9.09 -5.66 0.73
CA ALA A 100 -7.97 -4.95 1.34
C ALA A 100 -6.74 -5.25 0.51
N TYR A 101 -5.74 -4.39 0.57
CA TYR A 101 -4.56 -4.55 -0.27
C TYR A 101 -3.30 -4.11 0.46
N ALA A 102 -2.18 -4.61 0.00
CA ALA A 102 -0.87 -4.17 0.46
C ALA A 102 -0.02 -3.88 -0.77
N ILE A 103 0.64 -2.74 -0.77
CA ILE A 103 1.51 -2.35 -1.87
C ILE A 103 2.94 -2.33 -1.35
N PHE A 104 3.82 -2.99 -2.09
CA PHE A 104 5.24 -3.03 -1.75
C PHE A 104 6.03 -2.38 -2.87
N ALA A 105 7.14 -1.76 -2.54
CA ALA A 105 8.01 -1.09 -3.51
C ALA A 105 9.44 -1.56 -3.37
N ARG A 106 10.16 -1.49 -4.47
CA ARG A 106 11.58 -1.83 -4.49
C ARG A 106 12.30 -0.81 -5.35
N ASN A 107 13.40 -0.27 -4.86
CA ASN A 107 14.22 0.64 -5.66
C ASN A 107 14.86 -0.12 -6.81
N LYS A 108 14.85 0.45 -7.97
CA LYS A 108 15.48 -0.15 -9.15
C LYS A 108 16.98 -0.05 -9.13
#